data_b0e4154ab01ca50c1b2f45ff112ab190
#
_entry.id   b0e4154ab01ca50c1b2f45ff112ab190
#
_cell.length_a   1.000
_cell.length_b   1.000
_cell.length_c   1.000
_cell.angle_alpha   90.00
_cell.angle_beta   90.00
_cell.angle_gamma   90.00
#
_symmetry.space_group_name_H-M   'P 1'
#
loop_
_entity.id
_entity.type
_entity.pdbx_description
1 polymer ?
#
loop_
_entity_poly.entity_id
_entity_poly.type
_entity_poly.pdbx_seq_one_letter_code
_entity_poly.pdbx_strand_id
1 'polypeptide(L)'
;MSLHATIKDFQKQFQTTKTAQLETEILFMWSRLNHKPDLIHNIRILPDSNFEVKLFNAEGSELDKTKLSAGEKEIFAISLLWALIQVSGKKLPILIDTPFGRLDSTHRQNLTQNYFPKASHQVILLSQDEEVVGEYYDLLRPCIAQEFEIKNEGGTMTILPGQYPFAKRT
;
A
#
# COMPACT_ATOMS: atom_id res chain seq x y z
N MET A 1 -14.24 41.40 -3.92
CA MET A 1 -13.79 40.16 -3.26
C MET A 1 -12.42 40.40 -2.68
N SER A 2 -12.18 40.05 -1.41
CA SER A 2 -10.82 40.20 -0.85
C SER A 2 -9.95 39.03 -1.29
N LEU A 3 -8.65 39.26 -1.53
CA LEU A 3 -7.66 38.24 -1.89
C LEU A 3 -7.73 37.04 -0.94
N HIS A 4 -7.96 37.29 0.34
CA HIS A 4 -8.10 36.26 1.38
C HIS A 4 -9.30 35.31 1.14
N ALA A 5 -10.44 35.84 0.71
CA ALA A 5 -11.61 35.04 0.36
C ALA A 5 -11.34 34.14 -0.85
N THR A 6 -10.70 34.70 -1.89
CA THR A 6 -10.33 33.96 -3.10
C THR A 6 -9.36 32.82 -2.80
N ILE A 7 -8.36 33.03 -1.93
CA ILE A 7 -7.41 31.99 -1.51
C ILE A 7 -8.12 30.86 -0.74
N LYS A 8 -9.03 31.20 0.18
CA LYS A 8 -9.81 30.17 0.92
C LYS A 8 -10.70 29.36 0.00
N ASP A 9 -11.37 30.00 -0.96
CA ASP A 9 -12.22 29.31 -1.93
C ASP A 9 -11.38 28.37 -2.81
N PHE A 10 -10.22 28.81 -3.27
CA PHE A 10 -9.30 27.97 -4.03
C PHE A 10 -8.81 26.78 -3.19
N GLN A 11 -8.40 26.99 -1.95
CA GLN A 11 -7.97 25.92 -1.06
C GLN A 11 -9.09 24.88 -0.86
N LYS A 12 -10.32 25.33 -0.64
CA LYS A 12 -11.48 24.44 -0.46
C LYS A 12 -11.76 23.62 -1.73
N GLN A 13 -11.78 24.27 -2.90
CA GLN A 13 -11.97 23.58 -4.18
C GLN A 13 -10.86 22.56 -4.46
N PHE A 14 -9.59 22.95 -4.25
CA PHE A 14 -8.44 22.07 -4.41
C PHE A 14 -8.54 20.86 -3.49
N GLN A 15 -8.86 21.09 -2.21
CA GLN A 15 -9.03 20.04 -1.22
C GLN A 15 -10.16 19.07 -1.61
N THR A 16 -11.33 19.57 -2.01
CA THR A 16 -12.46 18.76 -2.46
C THR A 16 -12.06 17.89 -3.66
N THR A 17 -11.40 18.48 -4.66
CA THR A 17 -10.98 17.76 -5.86
C THR A 17 -9.97 16.67 -5.53
N LYS A 18 -8.97 16.98 -4.71
CA LYS A 18 -7.95 16.01 -4.29
C LYS A 18 -8.51 14.89 -3.43
N THR A 19 -9.46 15.20 -2.56
CA THR A 19 -10.15 14.20 -1.74
C THR A 19 -10.96 13.23 -2.61
N ALA A 20 -11.73 13.73 -3.57
CA ALA A 20 -12.49 12.89 -4.48
C ALA A 20 -11.59 11.99 -5.35
N GLN A 21 -10.45 12.52 -5.83
CA GLN A 21 -9.44 11.71 -6.51
C GLN A 21 -8.91 10.59 -5.61
N LEU A 22 -8.59 10.93 -4.36
CA LEU A 22 -8.05 9.96 -3.38
C LEU A 22 -9.07 8.86 -3.05
N GLU A 23 -10.34 9.20 -2.85
CA GLU A 23 -11.42 8.23 -2.63
C GLU A 23 -11.50 7.21 -3.78
N THR A 24 -11.47 7.69 -5.02
CA THR A 24 -11.49 6.85 -6.23
C THR A 24 -10.26 5.96 -6.32
N GLU A 25 -9.07 6.51 -6.10
CA GLU A 25 -7.82 5.75 -6.18
C GLU A 25 -7.71 4.70 -5.06
N ILE A 26 -8.12 4.99 -3.83
CA ILE A 26 -8.12 4.00 -2.75
C ILE A 26 -9.03 2.82 -3.12
N LEU A 27 -10.22 3.10 -3.62
CA LEU A 27 -11.18 2.06 -4.01
C LEU A 27 -10.63 1.20 -5.17
N PHE A 28 -9.99 1.83 -6.14
CA PHE A 28 -9.32 1.13 -7.25
C PHE A 28 -8.19 0.24 -6.74
N MET A 29 -7.31 0.74 -5.84
CA MET A 29 -6.23 -0.06 -5.28
C MET A 29 -6.76 -1.21 -4.41
N TRP A 30 -7.77 -0.94 -3.59
CA TRP A 30 -8.46 -1.96 -2.80
C TRP A 30 -8.99 -3.10 -3.67
N SER A 31 -9.69 -2.79 -4.76
CA SER A 31 -10.25 -3.80 -5.66
C SER A 31 -9.18 -4.69 -6.32
N ARG A 32 -7.96 -4.21 -6.44
CA ARG A 32 -6.84 -4.97 -7.03
C ARG A 32 -6.10 -5.83 -6.02
N LEU A 33 -6.14 -5.48 -4.76
CA LEU A 33 -5.34 -6.12 -3.71
C LEU A 33 -6.16 -7.06 -2.84
N ASN A 34 -7.45 -6.76 -2.62
CA ASN A 34 -8.32 -7.60 -1.81
C ASN A 34 -8.99 -8.70 -2.64
N HIS A 35 -9.08 -9.90 -2.07
CA HIS A 35 -9.81 -11.02 -2.67
C HIS A 35 -11.34 -10.87 -2.57
N LYS A 36 -11.84 -9.95 -1.74
CA LYS A 36 -13.25 -9.56 -1.61
C LYS A 36 -13.42 -8.07 -1.98
N PRO A 37 -13.26 -7.71 -3.26
CA PRO A 37 -13.31 -6.30 -3.68
C PRO A 37 -14.64 -5.62 -3.30
N ASP A 38 -15.75 -6.36 -3.33
CA ASP A 38 -17.09 -5.85 -3.05
C ASP A 38 -17.38 -5.56 -1.58
N LEU A 39 -16.47 -5.93 -0.66
CA LEU A 39 -16.62 -5.63 0.76
C LEU A 39 -16.68 -4.11 1.00
N ILE A 40 -15.86 -3.35 0.28
CA ILE A 40 -15.90 -1.89 0.31
C ILE A 40 -16.36 -1.40 -1.06
N HIS A 41 -17.58 -0.86 -1.12
CA HIS A 41 -18.18 -0.38 -2.36
C HIS A 41 -17.97 1.12 -2.57
N ASN A 42 -17.87 1.89 -1.48
CA ASN A 42 -17.62 3.32 -1.54
C ASN A 42 -16.77 3.78 -0.35
N ILE A 43 -16.03 4.85 -0.57
CA ILE A 43 -15.17 5.48 0.43
C ILE A 43 -15.49 6.97 0.46
N ARG A 44 -15.55 7.54 1.66
CA ARG A 44 -15.65 8.99 1.86
C ARG A 44 -14.58 9.45 2.82
N ILE A 45 -13.92 10.52 2.46
CA ILE A 45 -12.95 11.22 3.29
C ILE A 45 -13.55 12.56 3.68
N LEU A 46 -13.64 12.83 4.96
CA LEU A 46 -14.26 14.03 5.53
C LEU A 46 -13.17 15.04 5.92
N PRO A 47 -12.88 16.05 5.07
CA PRO A 47 -11.81 17.02 5.35
C PRO A 47 -12.06 17.81 6.65
N ASP A 48 -13.32 18.17 6.90
CA ASP A 48 -13.72 18.96 8.08
C ASP A 48 -13.66 18.14 9.39
N SER A 49 -13.53 16.81 9.30
CA SER A 49 -13.41 15.88 10.42
C SER A 49 -12.01 15.25 10.48
N ASN A 50 -10.97 16.06 10.35
CA ASN A 50 -9.58 15.62 10.38
C ASN A 50 -9.25 14.50 9.39
N PHE A 51 -9.82 14.58 8.18
CA PHE A 51 -9.68 13.57 7.12
C PHE A 51 -10.14 12.16 7.54
N GLU A 52 -11.17 12.09 8.39
CA GLU A 52 -11.76 10.81 8.74
C GLU A 52 -12.18 10.05 7.49
N VAL A 53 -11.76 8.79 7.38
CA VAL A 53 -12.13 7.91 6.27
C VAL A 53 -13.33 7.07 6.69
N LYS A 54 -14.42 7.10 5.93
CA LYS A 54 -15.60 6.27 6.10
C LYS A 54 -15.72 5.28 4.96
N LEU A 55 -16.09 4.05 5.28
CA LEU A 55 -16.24 2.95 4.34
C LEU A 55 -17.70 2.57 4.24
N PHE A 56 -18.17 2.20 3.04
CA PHE A 56 -19.56 1.84 2.80
C PHE A 56 -19.63 0.54 1.99
N ASN A 57 -20.60 -0.31 2.32
CA ASN A 57 -20.94 -1.51 1.56
C ASN A 57 -21.80 -1.20 0.32
N ALA A 58 -22.20 -2.24 -0.42
CA ALA A 58 -23.03 -2.11 -1.62
C ALA A 58 -24.41 -1.54 -1.34
N GLU A 59 -24.95 -1.77 -0.14
CA GLU A 59 -26.24 -1.26 0.31
C GLU A 59 -26.18 0.20 0.78
N GLY A 60 -24.99 0.83 0.74
CA GLY A 60 -24.77 2.20 1.20
C GLY A 60 -24.71 2.36 2.72
N SER A 61 -24.64 1.27 3.46
CA SER A 61 -24.48 1.28 4.92
C SER A 61 -23.02 1.49 5.30
N GLU A 62 -22.75 2.28 6.33
CA GLU A 62 -21.40 2.51 6.84
C GLU A 62 -20.83 1.23 7.44
N LEU A 63 -19.63 0.87 6.99
CA LEU A 63 -18.87 -0.27 7.51
C LEU A 63 -18.02 0.16 8.71
N ASP A 64 -18.19 -0.55 9.81
CA ASP A 64 -17.31 -0.40 10.96
C ASP A 64 -15.93 -1.02 10.63
N LYS A 65 -14.90 -0.17 10.56
CA LYS A 65 -13.51 -0.59 10.31
C LYS A 65 -13.00 -1.62 11.32
N THR A 66 -13.57 -1.67 12.51
CA THR A 66 -13.18 -2.67 13.53
C THR A 66 -13.53 -4.09 13.10
N LYS A 67 -14.55 -4.25 12.26
CA LYS A 67 -15.02 -5.55 11.74
C LYS A 67 -14.17 -6.10 10.59
N LEU A 68 -13.28 -5.29 10.00
CA LEU A 68 -12.30 -5.80 9.04
C LEU A 68 -11.33 -6.75 9.74
N SER A 69 -11.01 -7.87 9.11
CA SER A 69 -9.95 -8.77 9.55
C SER A 69 -8.59 -8.08 9.59
N ALA A 70 -7.60 -8.68 10.25
CA ALA A 70 -6.25 -8.11 10.32
C ALA A 70 -5.63 -7.93 8.93
N GLY A 71 -5.78 -8.93 8.04
CA GLY A 71 -5.29 -8.84 6.67
C GLY A 71 -6.03 -7.78 5.85
N GLU A 72 -7.35 -7.68 5.97
CA GLU A 72 -8.14 -6.65 5.28
C GLU A 72 -7.76 -5.23 5.75
N LYS A 73 -7.47 -5.03 7.04
CA LYS A 73 -6.95 -3.75 7.55
C LYS A 73 -5.60 -3.39 6.95
N GLU A 74 -4.72 -4.37 6.82
CA GLU A 74 -3.40 -4.19 6.24
C GLU A 74 -3.48 -3.87 4.74
N ILE A 75 -4.26 -4.61 3.98
CA ILE A 75 -4.53 -4.33 2.57
C ILE A 75 -5.17 -2.94 2.38
N PHE A 76 -6.08 -2.54 3.25
CA PHE A 76 -6.67 -1.21 3.21
C PHE A 76 -5.63 -0.11 3.45
N ALA A 77 -4.74 -0.29 4.44
CA ALA A 77 -3.66 0.64 4.72
C ALA A 77 -2.69 0.76 3.52
N ILE A 78 -2.33 -0.37 2.90
CA ILE A 78 -1.50 -0.39 1.68
C ILE A 78 -2.21 0.33 0.53
N SER A 79 -3.50 0.07 0.33
CA SER A 79 -4.31 0.73 -0.71
C SER A 79 -4.35 2.24 -0.53
N LEU A 80 -4.52 2.71 0.72
CA LEU A 80 -4.50 4.13 1.07
C LEU A 80 -3.13 4.77 0.78
N LEU A 81 -2.04 4.13 1.21
CA LEU A 81 -0.69 4.66 0.98
C LEU A 81 -0.36 4.71 -0.51
N TRP A 82 -0.70 3.67 -1.26
CA TRP A 82 -0.48 3.63 -2.70
C TRP A 82 -1.27 4.73 -3.42
N ALA A 83 -2.55 4.89 -3.09
CA ALA A 83 -3.40 5.95 -3.64
C ALA A 83 -2.85 7.36 -3.32
N LEU A 84 -2.36 7.59 -2.09
CA LEU A 84 -1.72 8.86 -1.72
C LEU A 84 -0.51 9.17 -2.59
N ILE A 85 0.34 8.18 -2.87
CA ILE A 85 1.49 8.36 -3.77
C ILE A 85 1.04 8.73 -5.17
N GLN A 86 0.05 8.02 -5.73
CA GLN A 86 -0.48 8.30 -7.06
C GLN A 86 -1.08 9.72 -7.15
N VAL A 87 -1.95 10.10 -6.21
CA VAL A 87 -2.61 11.42 -6.20
C VAL A 87 -1.62 12.56 -5.95
N SER A 88 -0.53 12.29 -5.22
CA SER A 88 0.53 13.30 -4.99
C SER A 88 1.28 13.67 -6.24
N GLY A 89 1.35 12.77 -7.24
CA GLY A 89 2.15 12.94 -8.45
C GLY A 89 3.67 12.96 -8.21
N LYS A 90 4.12 12.66 -6.99
CA LYS A 90 5.54 12.67 -6.63
C LYS A 90 6.14 11.28 -6.80
N LYS A 91 7.34 11.22 -7.35
CA LYS A 91 8.14 10.00 -7.41
C LYS A 91 8.80 9.78 -6.06
N LEU A 92 8.13 9.07 -5.16
CA LEU A 92 8.64 8.75 -3.82
C LEU A 92 9.07 7.28 -3.78
N PRO A 93 10.26 6.96 -3.23
CA PRO A 93 10.61 5.57 -2.94
C PRO A 93 9.68 5.02 -1.86
N ILE A 94 9.39 3.72 -1.92
CA ILE A 94 8.61 3.00 -0.91
C ILE A 94 9.53 2.00 -0.23
N LEU A 95 9.53 2.03 1.10
CA LEU A 95 10.20 1.05 1.92
C LEU A 95 9.14 0.26 2.69
N ILE A 96 9.16 -1.06 2.57
CA ILE A 96 8.20 -1.96 3.18
C ILE A 96 8.98 -2.94 4.06
N ASP A 97 8.71 -2.87 5.35
CA ASP A 97 9.24 -3.80 6.34
C ASP A 97 8.22 -4.91 6.56
N THR A 98 8.71 -6.16 6.58
CA THR A 98 7.88 -7.36 6.79
C THR A 98 6.69 -7.42 5.80
N PRO A 99 6.96 -7.52 4.47
CA PRO A 99 5.97 -7.27 3.42
C PRO A 99 4.78 -8.22 3.41
N PHE A 100 4.86 -9.38 4.09
CA PHE A 100 3.82 -10.40 4.12
C PHE A 100 3.23 -10.68 5.50
N GLY A 101 3.64 -9.97 6.51
CA GLY A 101 3.39 -10.18 7.94
C GLY A 101 2.10 -10.92 8.32
N ARG A 102 0.94 -10.26 8.23
CA ARG A 102 -0.37 -10.82 8.67
C ARG A 102 -1.26 -11.26 7.52
N LEU A 103 -0.70 -11.44 6.33
CA LEU A 103 -1.44 -11.70 5.11
C LEU A 103 -1.54 -13.20 4.83
N ASP A 104 -2.70 -13.63 4.35
CA ASP A 104 -2.91 -14.96 3.78
C ASP A 104 -2.25 -15.09 2.39
N SER A 105 -2.21 -16.30 1.86
CA SER A 105 -1.57 -16.59 0.56
C SER A 105 -2.15 -15.80 -0.60
N THR A 106 -3.46 -15.56 -0.62
CA THR A 106 -4.13 -14.80 -1.69
C THR A 106 -3.71 -13.33 -1.67
N HIS A 107 -3.69 -12.70 -0.50
CA HIS A 107 -3.22 -11.32 -0.37
C HIS A 107 -1.73 -11.19 -0.71
N ARG A 108 -0.88 -12.15 -0.27
CA ARG A 108 0.55 -12.17 -0.62
C ARG A 108 0.76 -12.25 -2.12
N GLN A 109 0.02 -13.10 -2.81
CA GLN A 109 0.06 -13.23 -4.26
C GLN A 109 -0.36 -11.92 -4.95
N ASN A 110 -1.46 -11.29 -4.51
CA ASN A 110 -1.93 -10.03 -5.04
C ASN A 110 -0.91 -8.90 -4.85
N LEU A 111 -0.27 -8.80 -3.69
CA LEU A 111 0.79 -7.82 -3.45
C LEU A 111 1.98 -8.06 -4.36
N THR A 112 2.41 -9.33 -4.49
CA THR A 112 3.56 -9.71 -5.30
C THR A 112 3.35 -9.38 -6.78
N GLN A 113 2.16 -9.64 -7.33
CA GLN A 113 1.86 -9.45 -8.73
C GLN A 113 1.42 -8.02 -9.08
N ASN A 114 0.66 -7.37 -8.20
CA ASN A 114 -0.04 -6.14 -8.53
C ASN A 114 0.52 -4.90 -7.85
N TYR A 115 1.17 -5.05 -6.69
CA TYR A 115 1.64 -3.92 -5.91
C TYR A 115 3.15 -3.69 -6.02
N PHE A 116 3.99 -4.61 -5.56
CA PHE A 116 5.44 -4.39 -5.49
C PHE A 116 6.07 -3.97 -6.82
N PRO A 117 5.73 -4.56 -7.97
CA PRO A 117 6.31 -4.14 -9.25
C PRO A 117 5.84 -2.77 -9.76
N LYS A 118 4.76 -2.21 -9.17
CA LYS A 118 4.06 -1.03 -9.70
C LYS A 118 3.88 0.09 -8.69
N ALA A 119 4.19 -0.17 -7.43
CA ALA A 119 3.88 0.75 -6.34
C ALA A 119 4.61 2.09 -6.47
N SER A 120 5.85 2.07 -6.94
CA SER A 120 6.66 3.27 -7.16
C SER A 120 7.80 3.00 -8.15
N HIS A 121 8.55 4.05 -8.50
CA HIS A 121 9.78 3.95 -9.29
C HIS A 121 10.90 3.19 -8.57
N GLN A 122 10.87 3.13 -7.24
CA GLN A 122 11.78 2.36 -6.39
C GLN A 122 10.99 1.77 -5.22
N VAL A 123 11.06 0.45 -5.07
CA VAL A 123 10.48 -0.28 -3.95
C VAL A 123 11.60 -1.05 -3.27
N ILE A 124 11.71 -0.89 -1.96
CA ILE A 124 12.67 -1.59 -1.11
C ILE A 124 11.88 -2.48 -0.16
N LEU A 125 12.10 -3.79 -0.26
CA LEU A 125 11.48 -4.77 0.61
C LEU A 125 12.50 -5.22 1.66
N LEU A 126 12.18 -5.05 2.93
CA LEU A 126 12.94 -5.60 4.05
C LEU A 126 12.21 -6.85 4.52
N SER A 127 12.69 -8.01 4.07
CA SER A 127 12.04 -9.29 4.38
C SER A 127 12.88 -10.12 5.35
N GLN A 128 12.19 -10.90 6.16
CA GLN A 128 12.81 -11.94 6.97
C GLN A 128 13.04 -13.21 6.13
N ASP A 129 13.83 -14.14 6.71
CA ASP A 129 14.39 -15.31 6.03
C ASP A 129 13.39 -16.17 5.23
N GLU A 130 12.14 -16.30 5.70
CA GLU A 130 11.15 -17.19 5.09
C GLU A 130 9.96 -16.42 4.48
N GLU A 131 10.06 -15.11 4.36
CA GLU A 131 8.91 -14.29 3.97
C GLU A 131 8.72 -14.23 2.46
N VAL A 132 9.77 -13.91 1.72
CA VAL A 132 9.74 -13.81 0.25
C VAL A 132 10.49 -15.00 -0.35
N VAL A 133 9.89 -16.19 -0.32
CA VAL A 133 10.52 -17.46 -0.79
C VAL A 133 9.65 -18.17 -1.83
N GLY A 134 10.23 -19.14 -2.54
CA GLY A 134 9.53 -19.98 -3.49
C GLY A 134 8.82 -19.17 -4.58
N GLU A 135 7.53 -19.44 -4.76
CA GLU A 135 6.73 -18.80 -5.83
C GLU A 135 6.69 -17.27 -5.75
N TYR A 136 6.68 -16.68 -4.55
CA TYR A 136 6.67 -15.23 -4.38
C TYR A 136 7.98 -14.59 -4.84
N TYR A 137 9.10 -15.24 -4.54
CA TYR A 137 10.41 -14.80 -5.04
C TYR A 137 10.49 -14.92 -6.56
N ASP A 138 10.06 -16.04 -7.12
CA ASP A 138 10.08 -16.28 -8.57
C ASP A 138 9.22 -15.26 -9.34
N LEU A 139 8.07 -14.87 -8.77
CA LEU A 139 7.21 -13.81 -9.33
C LEU A 139 7.87 -12.43 -9.28
N LEU A 140 8.65 -12.12 -8.24
CA LEU A 140 9.33 -10.83 -8.10
C LEU A 140 10.65 -10.75 -8.88
N ARG A 141 11.32 -11.87 -9.09
CA ARG A 141 12.65 -11.95 -9.69
C ARG A 141 12.83 -11.11 -10.97
N PRO A 142 11.87 -11.06 -11.91
CA PRO A 142 12.01 -10.22 -13.10
C PRO A 142 12.06 -8.71 -12.81
N CYS A 143 11.60 -8.28 -11.63
CA CYS A 143 11.52 -6.88 -11.20
C CYS A 143 12.60 -6.50 -10.19
N ILE A 144 13.39 -7.48 -9.70
CA ILE A 144 14.45 -7.24 -8.74
C ILE A 144 15.68 -6.67 -9.46
N ALA A 145 16.06 -5.46 -9.08
CA ALA A 145 17.27 -4.82 -9.60
C ALA A 145 18.52 -5.21 -8.79
N GLN A 146 18.38 -5.30 -7.48
CA GLN A 146 19.47 -5.63 -6.54
C GLN A 146 18.94 -6.36 -5.33
N GLU A 147 19.78 -7.23 -4.77
CA GLU A 147 19.52 -7.98 -3.56
C GLU A 147 20.67 -7.77 -2.57
N PHE A 148 20.33 -7.69 -1.31
CA PHE A 148 21.31 -7.51 -0.23
C PHE A 148 20.97 -8.43 0.94
N GLU A 149 21.99 -9.00 1.54
CA GLU A 149 21.88 -9.72 2.80
C GLU A 149 22.41 -8.83 3.94
N ILE A 150 21.63 -8.70 5.01
CA ILE A 150 22.03 -7.97 6.22
C ILE A 150 22.42 -9.01 7.28
N LYS A 151 23.70 -9.04 7.67
CA LYS A 151 24.20 -9.90 8.75
C LYS A 151 24.52 -9.08 9.97
N ASN A 152 24.11 -9.59 11.13
CA ASN A 152 24.51 -9.04 12.42
C ASN A 152 25.37 -10.09 13.16
N GLU A 153 26.68 -9.85 13.22
CA GLU A 153 27.61 -10.70 13.91
C GLU A 153 28.27 -9.92 15.06
N GLY A 154 27.97 -10.33 16.30
CA GLY A 154 28.58 -9.74 17.49
C GLY A 154 28.33 -8.24 17.69
N GLY A 155 27.19 -7.71 17.22
CA GLY A 155 26.82 -6.28 17.31
C GLY A 155 27.34 -5.45 16.14
N THR A 156 28.03 -6.06 15.18
CA THR A 156 28.45 -5.39 13.93
C THR A 156 27.50 -5.78 12.80
N MET A 157 26.89 -4.77 12.18
CA MET A 157 25.99 -4.97 11.03
C MET A 157 26.79 -4.88 9.73
N THR A 158 26.67 -5.90 8.88
CA THR A 158 27.33 -5.96 7.57
C THR A 158 26.25 -6.12 6.49
N ILE A 159 26.35 -5.32 5.42
CA ILE A 159 25.49 -5.42 4.24
C ILE A 159 26.30 -6.04 3.11
N LEU A 160 25.90 -7.21 2.66
CA LEU A 160 26.54 -7.94 1.58
C LEU A 160 25.66 -7.89 0.32
N PRO A 161 26.21 -7.44 -0.84
CA PRO A 161 25.52 -7.64 -2.11
C PRO A 161 25.48 -9.14 -2.43
N GLY A 162 24.33 -9.64 -2.83
CA GLY A 162 24.23 -11.06 -3.07
C GLY A 162 22.88 -11.49 -3.59
N GLN A 163 22.77 -12.76 -3.87
CA GLN A 163 21.48 -13.39 -4.16
C GLN A 163 20.77 -13.66 -2.84
N TYR A 164 19.46 -13.50 -2.86
CA TYR A 164 18.60 -13.83 -1.73
C TYR A 164 18.85 -15.29 -1.30
N PRO A 165 19.32 -15.55 -0.08
CA PRO A 165 19.87 -16.87 0.29
C PRO A 165 18.81 -17.98 0.28
N PHE A 166 17.53 -17.63 0.33
CA PHE A 166 16.42 -18.57 0.38
C PHE A 166 15.73 -18.79 -0.99
N ALA A 167 16.26 -18.20 -2.07
CA ALA A 167 15.73 -18.37 -3.44
C ALA A 167 15.72 -19.82 -3.94
N LYS A 168 16.50 -20.71 -3.32
CA LYS A 168 16.73 -22.10 -3.75
C LYS A 168 16.04 -23.16 -2.89
N ARG A 169 15.16 -22.81 -1.95
CA ARG A 169 14.39 -23.80 -1.21
C ARG A 169 13.13 -24.18 -2.00
N THR A 170 13.32 -25.07 -2.99
CA THR A 170 12.27 -25.92 -3.58
C THR A 170 12.08 -27.15 -2.73
#